data_c4fa721ec31a961bace7ecd546d11088
#
_entry.id   c4fa721ec31a961bace7ecd546d11088
#
_cell.length_a   1.000
_cell.length_b   1.000
_cell.length_c   1.000
_cell.angle_alpha   90.00
_cell.angle_beta   90.00
_cell.angle_gamma   90.00
#
_symmetry.space_group_name_H-M   'P 1'
#
loop_
_entity.id
_entity.type
_entity.pdbx_description
1 polymer ?
#
loop_
_entity_poly.entity_id
_entity_poly.type
_entity_poly.pdbx_seq_one_letter_code
_entity_poly.pdbx_strand_id
1 'polypeptide(L)'
;VTRGEEVFRTLQSKARSANSKTGKPTPSQEYLIRHLLESFLDRLVRSGHGDDFVLKGGILLAAYGVRRPTKDADANAINADVTPEHLALVMTHIAELPSDDGVTFDIDSVTVREIREHASYPGYRVRVKASIGPWKGTSAWDVSTGDPIIPAPRLVSIDRVLGDPLQLLGYAAETTIAEKAVTILERGITSTRWRDYVDIVQLCSQGFDPCELRRSAEAVARYRGVALEPVGPHLKGYGTVGQPKWAAWRRKEHLEDICEAQLDDQVARVAHFIDPVFTSTPKE
;
A
#
# COMPACT_ATOMS: atom_id res chain seq x y z
N VAL A 1 22.89 -23.82 12.92
CA VAL A 1 21.66 -23.05 12.64
C VAL A 1 22.09 -21.82 11.86
N THR A 2 21.55 -21.63 10.68
CA THR A 2 21.83 -20.45 9.85
C THR A 2 21.07 -19.23 10.36
N ARG A 3 21.54 -18.02 10.02
CA ARG A 3 20.83 -16.79 10.38
C ARG A 3 19.37 -16.78 9.88
N GLY A 4 19.13 -17.26 8.66
CA GLY A 4 17.79 -17.41 8.11
C GLY A 4 16.88 -18.33 8.93
N GLU A 5 17.42 -19.43 9.47
CA GLU A 5 16.65 -20.34 10.35
C GLU A 5 16.32 -19.70 11.70
N GLU A 6 17.22 -18.93 12.27
CA GLU A 6 16.98 -18.18 13.52
C GLU A 6 15.87 -17.16 13.33
N VAL A 7 15.95 -16.35 12.26
CA VAL A 7 14.95 -15.34 11.89
C VAL A 7 13.60 -15.99 11.63
N PHE A 8 13.57 -17.09 10.89
CA PHE A 8 12.33 -17.85 10.63
C PHE A 8 11.63 -18.27 11.93
N ARG A 9 12.38 -18.88 12.88
CA ARG A 9 11.82 -19.29 14.18
C ARG A 9 11.33 -18.10 15.01
N THR A 10 12.04 -16.99 14.96
CA THR A 10 11.67 -15.75 15.67
C THR A 10 10.37 -15.18 15.14
N LEU A 11 10.20 -15.12 13.81
CA LEU A 11 8.96 -14.65 13.16
C LEU A 11 7.76 -15.55 13.48
N GLN A 12 7.96 -16.87 13.49
CA GLN A 12 6.91 -17.81 13.91
C GLN A 12 6.52 -17.62 15.37
N SER A 13 7.51 -17.37 16.27
CA SER A 13 7.26 -17.11 17.67
C SER A 13 6.46 -15.83 17.89
N LYS A 14 6.83 -14.74 17.18
CA LYS A 14 6.08 -13.47 17.20
C LYS A 14 4.64 -13.62 16.72
N ALA A 15 4.40 -14.38 15.65
CA ALA A 15 3.05 -14.67 15.16
C ALA A 15 2.22 -15.41 16.24
N ARG A 16 2.79 -16.43 16.89
CA ARG A 16 2.11 -17.15 17.98
C ARG A 16 1.81 -16.25 19.18
N SER A 17 2.75 -15.38 19.57
CA SER A 17 2.54 -14.42 20.67
C SER A 17 1.44 -13.39 20.34
N ALA A 18 1.36 -12.93 19.09
CA ALA A 18 0.29 -12.04 18.65
C ALA A 18 -1.09 -12.72 18.74
N ASN A 19 -1.18 -13.98 18.30
CA ASN A 19 -2.41 -14.78 18.41
C ASN A 19 -2.89 -14.90 19.86
N SER A 20 -1.96 -15.15 20.79
CA SER A 20 -2.29 -15.27 22.22
C SER A 20 -2.79 -13.95 22.83
N LYS A 21 -2.29 -12.81 22.34
CA LYS A 21 -2.66 -11.48 22.85
C LYS A 21 -3.98 -10.96 22.28
N THR A 22 -4.24 -11.22 21.02
CA THR A 22 -5.40 -10.67 20.31
C THR A 22 -6.60 -11.62 20.25
N GLY A 23 -6.39 -12.91 20.53
CA GLY A 23 -7.38 -13.96 20.35
C GLY A 23 -7.71 -14.24 18.87
N LYS A 24 -7.03 -13.56 17.93
CA LYS A 24 -7.23 -13.71 16.49
C LYS A 24 -6.07 -14.48 15.86
N PRO A 25 -6.35 -15.48 15.00
CA PRO A 25 -5.28 -16.21 14.32
C PRO A 25 -4.59 -15.27 13.32
N THR A 26 -3.33 -14.95 13.59
CA THR A 26 -2.46 -14.28 12.63
C THR A 26 -1.55 -15.33 12.00
N PRO A 27 -1.70 -15.63 10.71
CA PRO A 27 -0.86 -16.62 10.05
C PRO A 27 0.62 -16.22 10.14
N SER A 28 1.50 -17.16 10.48
CA SER A 28 2.95 -16.90 10.49
C SER A 28 3.48 -16.44 9.13
N GLN A 29 2.81 -16.79 8.05
CA GLN A 29 3.11 -16.32 6.71
C GLN A 29 2.98 -14.79 6.57
N GLU A 30 2.07 -14.16 7.26
CA GLU A 30 1.93 -12.69 7.24
C GLU A 30 3.20 -12.02 7.81
N TYR A 31 3.74 -12.53 8.91
CA TYR A 31 4.99 -12.05 9.49
C TYR A 31 6.20 -12.27 8.57
N LEU A 32 6.25 -13.41 7.88
CA LEU A 32 7.30 -13.72 6.92
C LEU A 32 7.26 -12.81 5.70
N ILE A 33 6.09 -12.60 5.11
CA ILE A 33 5.91 -11.67 3.98
C ILE A 33 6.24 -10.25 4.40
N ARG A 34 5.76 -9.83 5.56
CA ARG A 34 6.02 -8.48 6.07
C ARG A 34 7.52 -8.26 6.30
N HIS A 35 8.22 -9.19 6.94
CA HIS A 35 9.66 -9.10 7.14
C HIS A 35 10.42 -9.10 5.81
N LEU A 36 9.99 -9.88 4.82
CA LEU A 36 10.55 -9.85 3.47
C LEU A 36 10.44 -8.47 2.82
N LEU A 37 9.25 -7.84 2.88
CA LEU A 37 9.02 -6.49 2.33
C LEU A 37 9.82 -5.41 3.09
N GLU A 38 9.90 -5.53 4.43
CA GLU A 38 10.70 -4.63 5.26
C GLU A 38 12.19 -4.76 4.96
N SER A 39 12.68 -5.99 4.70
CA SER A 39 14.05 -6.26 4.27
C SER A 39 14.34 -5.65 2.88
N PHE A 40 13.40 -5.76 1.95
CA PHE A 40 13.48 -5.12 0.65
C PHE A 40 13.59 -3.59 0.78
N LEU A 41 12.71 -2.97 1.56
CA LEU A 41 12.70 -1.51 1.75
C LEU A 41 13.97 -1.01 2.46
N ASP A 42 14.49 -1.75 3.46
CA ASP A 42 15.74 -1.44 4.12
C ASP A 42 16.92 -1.37 3.11
N ARG A 43 17.00 -2.37 2.23
CA ARG A 43 18.02 -2.39 1.20
C ARG A 43 17.79 -1.31 0.14
N LEU A 44 16.55 -1.00 -0.24
CA LEU A 44 16.24 0.10 -1.15
C LEU A 44 16.77 1.43 -0.59
N VAL A 45 16.52 1.72 0.68
CA VAL A 45 17.04 2.94 1.33
C VAL A 45 18.57 2.97 1.32
N ARG A 46 19.24 1.85 1.60
CA ARG A 46 20.69 1.74 1.66
C ARG A 46 21.39 1.66 0.30
N SER A 47 20.65 1.35 -0.77
CA SER A 47 21.21 1.18 -2.11
C SER A 47 21.59 2.48 -2.82
N GLY A 48 21.25 3.64 -2.27
CA GLY A 48 21.37 4.94 -2.93
C GLY A 48 20.20 5.27 -3.87
N HIS A 49 19.23 4.36 -4.04
CA HIS A 49 18.00 4.58 -4.83
C HIS A 49 16.80 4.98 -3.97
N GLY A 50 16.98 5.11 -2.65
CA GLY A 50 15.87 5.40 -1.73
C GLY A 50 15.14 6.71 -2.03
N ASP A 51 15.87 7.73 -2.50
CA ASP A 51 15.31 9.05 -2.81
C ASP A 51 14.68 9.13 -4.21
N ASP A 52 14.81 8.08 -5.03
CA ASP A 52 14.22 8.02 -6.36
C ASP A 52 12.76 7.55 -6.33
N PHE A 53 12.36 6.91 -5.23
CA PHE A 53 11.07 6.25 -5.11
C PHE A 53 10.34 6.67 -3.83
N VAL A 54 9.14 7.17 -4.00
CA VAL A 54 8.25 7.54 -2.87
C VAL A 54 7.31 6.39 -2.56
N LEU A 55 7.38 5.87 -1.34
CA LEU A 55 6.52 4.77 -0.89
C LEU A 55 5.06 5.19 -0.88
N LYS A 56 4.19 4.29 -1.34
CA LYS A 56 2.74 4.40 -1.29
C LYS A 56 2.07 3.06 -0.96
N GLY A 57 0.77 2.95 -1.12
CA GLY A 57 0.04 1.70 -0.99
C GLY A 57 -0.04 1.13 0.43
N GLY A 58 -0.20 -0.19 0.50
CA GLY A 58 -0.58 -0.87 1.73
C GLY A 58 0.46 -0.85 2.85
N ILE A 59 1.74 -0.91 2.53
CA ILE A 59 2.81 -0.92 3.54
C ILE A 59 3.01 0.46 4.17
N LEU A 60 2.79 1.54 3.40
CA LEU A 60 2.86 2.91 3.89
C LEU A 60 1.83 3.19 4.99
N LEU A 61 0.65 2.54 4.96
CA LEU A 61 -0.40 2.79 5.95
C LEU A 61 0.08 2.57 7.38
N ALA A 62 1.09 1.70 7.56
CA ALA A 62 1.68 1.44 8.87
C ALA A 62 2.33 2.70 9.50
N ALA A 63 2.85 3.62 8.69
CA ALA A 63 3.38 4.90 9.15
C ALA A 63 2.30 5.83 9.73
N TYR A 64 1.05 5.59 9.36
CA TYR A 64 -0.14 6.33 9.83
C TYR A 64 -0.98 5.54 10.84
N GLY A 65 -0.40 4.55 11.51
CA GLY A 65 -1.09 3.75 12.53
C GLY A 65 -2.11 2.74 11.98
N VAL A 66 -2.22 2.62 10.66
CA VAL A 66 -3.15 1.70 9.99
C VAL A 66 -2.39 0.49 9.47
N ARG A 67 -2.67 -0.69 10.03
CA ARG A 67 -2.00 -1.94 9.61
C ARG A 67 -3.01 -2.92 9.05
N ARG A 68 -2.69 -3.44 7.88
CA ARG A 68 -3.38 -4.57 7.25
C ARG A 68 -2.38 -5.46 6.52
N PRO A 69 -2.73 -6.73 6.27
CA PRO A 69 -1.91 -7.61 5.44
C PRO A 69 -1.66 -6.99 4.07
N THR A 70 -0.39 -6.95 3.68
CA THR A 70 0.03 -6.51 2.34
C THR A 70 1.06 -7.51 1.77
N LYS A 71 1.10 -7.65 0.43
CA LYS A 71 1.93 -8.66 -0.25
C LYS A 71 2.92 -8.04 -1.23
N ASP A 72 2.83 -6.73 -1.39
CA ASP A 72 3.60 -5.92 -2.33
C ASP A 72 4.03 -4.61 -1.67
N ALA A 73 5.11 -4.04 -2.16
CA ALA A 73 5.49 -2.67 -1.92
C ALA A 73 5.07 -1.85 -3.15
N ASP A 74 4.45 -0.71 -2.92
CA ASP A 74 4.06 0.20 -3.99
C ASP A 74 4.91 1.47 -3.89
N ALA A 75 5.40 1.98 -5.01
CA ALA A 75 6.14 3.24 -5.07
C ALA A 75 5.76 4.08 -6.29
N ASN A 76 5.93 5.39 -6.15
CA ASN A 76 5.93 6.33 -7.25
C ASN A 76 7.36 6.80 -7.51
N ALA A 77 7.87 6.61 -8.73
CA ALA A 77 9.19 7.11 -9.11
C ALA A 77 9.12 8.62 -9.37
N ILE A 78 10.09 9.36 -8.80
CA ILE A 78 10.16 10.82 -8.93
C ILE A 78 11.43 11.30 -9.60
N ASN A 79 12.55 10.58 -9.44
CA ASN A 79 13.87 10.96 -9.97
C ASN A 79 14.51 9.83 -10.80
N ALA A 80 13.77 8.77 -11.12
CA ALA A 80 14.30 7.63 -11.85
C ALA A 80 13.57 7.41 -13.17
N ASP A 81 14.29 6.92 -14.16
CA ASP A 81 13.69 6.37 -15.37
C ASP A 81 12.94 5.08 -15.04
N VAL A 82 11.68 5.02 -15.43
CA VAL A 82 10.85 3.84 -15.20
C VAL A 82 10.84 3.00 -16.48
N THR A 83 11.96 2.28 -16.68
CA THR A 83 12.12 1.28 -17.73
C THR A 83 12.32 -0.11 -17.12
N PRO A 84 11.94 -1.19 -17.81
CA PRO A 84 12.19 -2.55 -17.32
C PRO A 84 13.66 -2.81 -16.96
N GLU A 85 14.57 -2.32 -17.77
CA GLU A 85 16.02 -2.49 -17.62
C GLU A 85 16.54 -1.78 -16.37
N HIS A 86 16.12 -0.52 -16.16
CA HIS A 86 16.52 0.25 -14.99
C HIS A 86 15.98 -0.37 -13.70
N LEU A 87 14.70 -0.74 -13.69
CA LEU A 87 14.08 -1.37 -12.53
C LEU A 87 14.68 -2.74 -12.20
N ALA A 88 15.08 -3.52 -13.21
CA ALA A 88 15.81 -4.77 -13.01
C ALA A 88 17.19 -4.51 -12.39
N LEU A 89 17.91 -3.48 -12.85
CA LEU A 89 19.19 -3.08 -12.29
C LEU A 89 19.06 -2.64 -10.82
N VAL A 90 18.11 -1.78 -10.50
CA VAL A 90 17.83 -1.36 -9.11
C VAL A 90 17.53 -2.57 -8.23
N MET A 91 16.71 -3.51 -8.72
CA MET A 91 16.37 -4.73 -7.97
C MET A 91 17.60 -5.61 -7.73
N THR A 92 18.49 -5.72 -8.72
CA THR A 92 19.75 -6.46 -8.60
C THR A 92 20.63 -5.83 -7.52
N HIS A 93 20.83 -4.51 -7.54
CA HIS A 93 21.58 -3.80 -6.51
C HIS A 93 21.00 -4.02 -5.10
N ILE A 94 19.68 -3.98 -4.96
CA ILE A 94 18.98 -4.25 -3.69
C ILE A 94 19.25 -5.68 -3.22
N ALA A 95 19.15 -6.64 -4.14
CA ALA A 95 19.31 -8.07 -3.82
C ALA A 95 20.75 -8.43 -3.40
N GLU A 96 21.75 -7.74 -3.96
CA GLU A 96 23.17 -7.93 -3.67
C GLU A 96 23.62 -7.28 -2.35
N LEU A 97 22.88 -6.29 -1.83
CA LEU A 97 23.27 -5.61 -0.60
C LEU A 97 23.28 -6.58 0.59
N PRO A 98 24.41 -6.68 1.29
CA PRO A 98 24.52 -7.54 2.46
C PRO A 98 23.61 -7.03 3.60
N SER A 99 22.97 -7.98 4.30
CA SER A 99 22.16 -7.70 5.47
C SER A 99 22.12 -8.91 6.39
N ASP A 100 22.16 -8.66 7.71
CA ASP A 100 22.04 -9.70 8.74
C ASP A 100 20.57 -9.93 9.16
N ASP A 101 19.65 -9.79 8.24
CA ASP A 101 18.20 -9.94 8.46
C ASP A 101 17.65 -11.35 8.15
N GLY A 102 18.53 -12.26 7.73
CA GLY A 102 18.18 -13.63 7.40
C GLY A 102 17.42 -13.82 6.10
N VAL A 103 17.27 -12.75 5.28
CA VAL A 103 16.63 -12.79 3.96
C VAL A 103 17.70 -12.95 2.88
N THR A 104 17.50 -13.91 1.98
CA THR A 104 18.33 -14.11 0.78
C THR A 104 17.44 -13.94 -0.44
N PHE A 105 17.82 -13.04 -1.34
CA PHE A 105 17.18 -12.85 -2.65
C PHE A 105 17.86 -13.72 -3.73
N ASP A 106 17.07 -14.27 -4.63
CA ASP A 106 17.52 -15.03 -5.81
C ASP A 106 17.55 -14.07 -7.02
N ILE A 107 18.73 -13.50 -7.29
CA ILE A 107 18.94 -12.49 -8.33
C ILE A 107 18.54 -13.00 -9.71
N ASP A 108 18.82 -14.26 -10.03
CA ASP A 108 18.48 -14.87 -11.32
C ASP A 108 16.96 -14.97 -11.56
N SER A 109 16.17 -14.79 -10.49
CA SER A 109 14.71 -14.82 -10.56
C SER A 109 14.04 -13.47 -10.81
N VAL A 110 14.81 -12.38 -10.94
CA VAL A 110 14.28 -11.03 -11.16
C VAL A 110 13.47 -10.99 -12.46
N THR A 111 12.25 -10.50 -12.37
CA THR A 111 11.37 -10.29 -13.52
C THR A 111 10.69 -8.95 -13.42
N VAL A 112 10.57 -8.23 -14.55
CA VAL A 112 9.85 -6.98 -14.66
C VAL A 112 8.73 -7.15 -15.68
N ARG A 113 7.51 -6.75 -15.32
CA ARG A 113 6.32 -6.81 -16.21
C ARG A 113 5.54 -5.53 -16.13
N GLU A 114 5.08 -5.05 -17.25
CA GLU A 114 4.13 -3.94 -17.30
C GLU A 114 2.77 -4.36 -16.71
N ILE A 115 2.15 -3.48 -15.91
CA ILE A 115 0.88 -3.74 -15.21
C ILE A 115 -0.22 -2.74 -15.56
N ARG A 116 0.06 -1.77 -16.45
CA ARG A 116 -0.86 -0.69 -16.85
C ARG A 116 -0.81 -0.45 -18.36
N GLU A 117 -0.86 -1.52 -19.16
CA GLU A 117 -0.72 -1.49 -20.63
C GLU A 117 -1.65 -0.51 -21.35
N HIS A 118 -2.77 -0.11 -20.73
CA HIS A 118 -3.77 0.81 -21.31
C HIS A 118 -3.89 2.14 -20.57
N ALA A 119 -3.01 2.42 -19.60
CA ALA A 119 -3.01 3.70 -18.89
C ALA A 119 -2.11 4.73 -19.60
N SER A 120 -2.41 6.01 -19.41
CA SER A 120 -1.63 7.12 -19.99
C SER A 120 -0.20 7.21 -19.42
N TYR A 121 0.13 6.41 -18.44
CA TYR A 121 1.43 6.39 -17.76
C TYR A 121 1.83 4.95 -17.41
N PRO A 122 3.12 4.59 -17.58
CA PRO A 122 3.58 3.24 -17.36
C PRO A 122 3.54 2.85 -15.89
N GLY A 123 3.33 1.57 -15.63
CA GLY A 123 3.48 0.95 -14.33
C GLY A 123 4.09 -0.42 -14.50
N TYR A 124 5.03 -0.77 -13.64
CA TYR A 124 5.76 -2.03 -13.71
C TYR A 124 5.68 -2.78 -12.40
N ARG A 125 5.57 -4.08 -12.48
CA ARG A 125 5.72 -4.99 -11.35
C ARG A 125 7.05 -5.72 -11.45
N VAL A 126 7.93 -5.45 -10.51
CA VAL A 126 9.19 -6.16 -10.31
C VAL A 126 8.95 -7.28 -9.33
N ARG A 127 9.46 -8.48 -9.63
CA ARG A 127 9.39 -9.62 -8.72
C ARG A 127 10.75 -10.25 -8.57
N VAL A 128 11.05 -10.71 -7.36
CA VAL A 128 12.24 -11.49 -7.04
C VAL A 128 11.88 -12.58 -6.03
N LYS A 129 12.36 -13.79 -6.24
CA LYS A 129 12.21 -14.86 -5.23
C LYS A 129 13.15 -14.60 -4.08
N ALA A 130 12.72 -15.02 -2.89
CA ALA A 130 13.53 -14.89 -1.69
C ALA A 130 13.27 -16.04 -0.73
N SER A 131 14.19 -16.22 0.22
CA SER A 131 14.07 -17.21 1.28
C SER A 131 14.41 -16.64 2.66
N ILE A 132 13.77 -17.19 3.70
CA ILE A 132 14.06 -16.95 5.11
C ILE A 132 14.16 -18.34 5.77
N GLY A 133 15.38 -18.86 5.89
CA GLY A 133 15.59 -20.26 6.30
C GLY A 133 14.86 -21.22 5.35
N PRO A 134 13.95 -22.11 5.85
CA PRO A 134 13.24 -23.07 5.02
C PRO A 134 12.07 -22.46 4.22
N TRP A 135 11.63 -21.25 4.57
CA TRP A 135 10.52 -20.58 3.89
C TRP A 135 10.99 -19.95 2.59
N LYS A 136 10.12 -20.06 1.57
CA LYS A 136 10.33 -19.42 0.26
C LYS A 136 9.16 -18.55 -0.07
N GLY A 137 9.44 -17.35 -0.60
CA GLY A 137 8.44 -16.36 -1.00
C GLY A 137 8.89 -15.58 -2.22
N THR A 138 8.08 -14.59 -2.56
CA THR A 138 8.38 -13.64 -3.65
C THR A 138 8.14 -12.24 -3.12
N SER A 139 9.12 -11.36 -3.20
CA SER A 139 8.94 -9.93 -3.05
C SER A 139 8.37 -9.37 -4.35
N ALA A 140 7.33 -8.58 -4.25
CA ALA A 140 6.76 -7.84 -5.36
C ALA A 140 6.85 -6.34 -5.08
N TRP A 141 7.31 -5.59 -6.08
CA TRP A 141 7.44 -4.14 -6.02
C TRP A 141 6.75 -3.53 -7.24
N ASP A 142 5.69 -2.74 -6.99
CA ASP A 142 4.93 -2.05 -8.02
C ASP A 142 5.41 -0.61 -8.12
N VAL A 143 5.93 -0.25 -9.27
CA VAL A 143 6.44 1.09 -9.55
C VAL A 143 5.55 1.77 -10.57
N SER A 144 5.08 2.97 -10.26
CA SER A 144 4.34 3.84 -11.17
C SER A 144 5.00 5.19 -11.30
N THR A 145 4.59 5.94 -12.32
CA THR A 145 4.99 7.34 -12.53
C THR A 145 3.76 8.20 -12.74
N GLY A 146 3.93 9.50 -12.62
CA GLY A 146 3.03 10.49 -13.19
C GLY A 146 1.93 10.98 -12.27
N ASP A 147 1.41 10.20 -11.33
CA ASP A 147 0.44 10.73 -10.37
C ASP A 147 1.06 11.90 -9.58
N PRO A 148 0.39 13.07 -9.49
CA PRO A 148 0.90 14.20 -8.74
C PRO A 148 0.97 13.88 -7.25
N ILE A 149 2.07 14.25 -6.60
CA ILE A 149 2.29 14.05 -5.17
C ILE A 149 2.10 15.38 -4.45
N ILE A 150 0.93 15.61 -3.93
CA ILE A 150 0.53 16.82 -3.20
C ILE A 150 -0.11 16.40 -1.86
N PRO A 151 0.37 16.92 -0.74
CA PRO A 151 1.60 17.70 -0.54
C PRO A 151 2.86 16.94 -0.92
N ALA A 152 4.01 17.61 -0.91
CA ALA A 152 5.29 16.98 -1.22
C ALA A 152 5.53 15.72 -0.34
N PRO A 153 6.28 14.73 -0.85
CA PRO A 153 6.64 13.55 -0.06
C PRO A 153 7.30 13.95 1.26
N ARG A 154 7.06 13.17 2.29
CA ARG A 154 7.66 13.39 3.61
C ARG A 154 8.43 12.16 4.08
N LEU A 155 9.41 12.38 4.94
CA LEU A 155 10.08 11.28 5.63
C LEU A 155 9.07 10.62 6.58
N VAL A 156 8.84 9.33 6.40
CA VAL A 156 7.94 8.53 7.24
C VAL A 156 8.71 7.45 7.98
N SER A 157 8.19 7.06 9.15
CA SER A 157 8.76 5.99 9.97
C SER A 157 7.85 4.77 9.93
N ILE A 158 8.41 3.62 9.58
CA ILE A 158 7.69 2.34 9.57
C ILE A 158 8.32 1.38 10.56
N ASP A 159 7.56 1.00 11.59
CA ASP A 159 8.01 -0.01 12.54
C ASP A 159 8.16 -1.36 11.86
N ARG A 160 9.30 -2.01 12.09
CA ARG A 160 9.62 -3.34 11.55
C ARG A 160 9.17 -4.46 12.50
N VAL A 161 8.94 -5.63 11.93
CA VAL A 161 8.75 -6.85 12.72
C VAL A 161 10.03 -7.18 13.49
N LEU A 162 11.18 -7.04 12.83
CA LEU A 162 12.52 -7.22 13.42
C LEU A 162 13.41 -6.04 13.00
N GLY A 163 14.17 -5.54 13.98
CA GLY A 163 15.10 -4.41 13.77
C GLY A 163 14.47 -3.05 14.06
N ASP A 164 15.26 -2.00 13.83
CA ASP A 164 14.87 -0.61 14.04
C ASP A 164 13.87 -0.12 12.97
N PRO A 165 13.07 0.91 13.29
CA PRO A 165 12.14 1.50 12.32
C PRO A 165 12.86 1.97 11.05
N LEU A 166 12.21 1.79 9.90
CA LEU A 166 12.68 2.32 8.62
C LEU A 166 12.28 3.78 8.47
N GLN A 167 13.21 4.58 7.95
CA GLN A 167 12.96 5.96 7.55
C GLN A 167 13.09 6.07 6.03
N LEU A 168 12.03 6.48 5.35
CA LEU A 168 12.02 6.62 3.89
C LEU A 168 10.99 7.65 3.43
N LEU A 169 11.13 8.12 2.19
CA LEU A 169 10.14 9.00 1.59
C LEU A 169 8.82 8.26 1.36
N GLY A 170 7.72 8.85 1.80
CA GLY A 170 6.37 8.32 1.61
C GLY A 170 5.35 9.40 1.30
N TYR A 171 4.23 8.99 0.72
CA TYR A 171 3.08 9.85 0.53
C TYR A 171 2.57 10.37 1.87
N ALA A 172 2.06 11.59 1.88
CA ALA A 172 1.20 12.07 2.95
C ALA A 172 -0.09 11.23 3.03
N ALA A 173 -0.73 11.22 4.19
CA ALA A 173 -2.03 10.55 4.35
C ALA A 173 -3.06 11.13 3.36
N GLU A 174 -3.05 12.45 3.19
CA GLU A 174 -3.92 13.18 2.27
C GLU A 174 -3.73 12.75 0.81
N THR A 175 -2.48 12.59 0.35
CA THR A 175 -2.19 12.08 -0.99
C THR A 175 -2.72 10.65 -1.17
N THR A 176 -2.55 9.80 -0.16
CA THR A 176 -3.06 8.42 -0.19
C THR A 176 -4.58 8.38 -0.22
N ILE A 177 -5.26 9.21 0.59
CA ILE A 177 -6.72 9.31 0.62
C ILE A 177 -7.23 9.82 -0.73
N ALA A 178 -6.60 10.87 -1.28
CA ALA A 178 -6.97 11.48 -2.55
C ALA A 178 -6.88 10.50 -3.73
N GLU A 179 -5.76 9.79 -3.89
CA GLU A 179 -5.60 8.77 -4.94
C GLU A 179 -6.69 7.70 -4.86
N LYS A 180 -7.02 7.23 -3.65
CA LYS A 180 -8.05 6.22 -3.43
C LYS A 180 -9.45 6.75 -3.72
N ALA A 181 -9.78 7.95 -3.25
CA ALA A 181 -11.08 8.57 -3.48
C ALA A 181 -11.30 8.85 -4.97
N VAL A 182 -10.31 9.39 -5.69
CA VAL A 182 -10.39 9.60 -7.14
C VAL A 182 -10.50 8.26 -7.89
N THR A 183 -9.79 7.21 -7.45
CA THR A 183 -9.94 5.86 -8.02
C THR A 183 -11.35 5.31 -7.81
N ILE A 184 -12.00 5.60 -6.69
CA ILE A 184 -13.40 5.23 -6.44
C ILE A 184 -14.32 5.93 -7.44
N LEU A 185 -14.15 7.23 -7.68
CA LEU A 185 -14.93 7.99 -8.66
C LEU A 185 -14.68 7.47 -10.08
N GLU A 186 -13.43 7.22 -10.45
CA GLU A 186 -13.05 6.69 -11.75
C GLU A 186 -13.71 5.34 -12.07
N ARG A 187 -13.79 4.44 -11.08
CA ARG A 187 -14.24 3.07 -11.29
C ARG A 187 -15.71 2.82 -10.98
N GLY A 188 -16.32 3.66 -10.17
CA GLY A 188 -17.74 3.57 -9.80
C GLY A 188 -18.14 2.22 -9.16
N ILE A 189 -19.41 1.88 -9.30
CA ILE A 189 -20.06 0.69 -8.68
C ILE A 189 -19.62 -0.67 -9.26
N THR A 190 -18.82 -0.70 -10.30
CA THR A 190 -18.29 -1.95 -10.88
C THR A 190 -16.96 -2.38 -10.24
N SER A 191 -16.37 -1.52 -9.43
CA SER A 191 -15.08 -1.76 -8.79
C SER A 191 -15.14 -2.88 -7.75
N THR A 192 -14.06 -3.62 -7.64
CA THR A 192 -13.83 -4.58 -6.54
C THR A 192 -12.68 -4.16 -5.63
N ARG A 193 -12.28 -2.90 -5.70
CA ARG A 193 -11.17 -2.33 -4.89
C ARG A 193 -11.65 -1.92 -3.49
N TRP A 194 -12.33 -2.82 -2.81
CA TRP A 194 -12.93 -2.54 -1.49
C TRP A 194 -11.91 -2.15 -0.41
N ARG A 195 -10.64 -2.53 -0.56
CA ARG A 195 -9.57 -2.07 0.32
C ARG A 195 -9.47 -0.55 0.35
N ASP A 196 -9.73 0.14 -0.76
CA ASP A 196 -9.65 1.60 -0.82
C ASP A 196 -10.71 2.25 0.09
N TYR A 197 -11.91 1.67 0.18
CA TYR A 197 -12.97 2.14 1.08
C TYR A 197 -12.61 1.95 2.56
N VAL A 198 -11.96 0.85 2.90
CA VAL A 198 -11.52 0.57 4.27
C VAL A 198 -10.34 1.48 4.63
N ASP A 199 -9.35 1.57 3.77
CA ASP A 199 -8.14 2.37 3.97
C ASP A 199 -8.47 3.86 4.16
N ILE A 200 -9.40 4.43 3.35
CA ILE A 200 -9.86 5.82 3.49
C ILE A 200 -10.43 6.05 4.89
N VAL A 201 -11.39 5.22 5.33
CA VAL A 201 -12.02 5.37 6.64
C VAL A 201 -10.99 5.26 7.76
N GLN A 202 -10.07 4.31 7.67
CA GLN A 202 -9.03 4.12 8.68
C GLN A 202 -8.08 5.33 8.74
N LEU A 203 -7.61 5.83 7.60
CA LEU A 203 -6.73 6.99 7.53
C LEU A 203 -7.43 8.27 8.03
N CYS A 204 -8.65 8.53 7.56
CA CYS A 204 -9.42 9.71 7.98
C CYS A 204 -9.69 9.71 9.50
N SER A 205 -9.86 8.54 10.10
CA SER A 205 -10.07 8.38 11.54
C SER A 205 -8.82 8.72 12.37
N GLN A 206 -7.63 8.74 11.77
CA GLN A 206 -6.39 9.18 12.43
C GLN A 206 -6.22 10.72 12.36
N GLY A 207 -7.04 11.41 11.58
CA GLY A 207 -6.95 12.84 11.31
C GLY A 207 -6.26 13.13 9.98
N PHE A 208 -6.66 14.19 9.34
CA PHE A 208 -6.10 14.70 8.08
C PHE A 208 -6.36 16.19 7.95
N ASP A 209 -5.60 16.88 7.08
CA ASP A 209 -5.85 18.27 6.71
C ASP A 209 -6.83 18.33 5.53
N PRO A 210 -8.07 18.87 5.70
CA PRO A 210 -9.04 18.95 4.62
C PRO A 210 -8.59 19.81 3.44
N CYS A 211 -7.79 20.85 3.67
CA CYS A 211 -7.29 21.73 2.62
C CYS A 211 -6.23 21.00 1.77
N GLU A 212 -5.31 20.28 2.42
CA GLU A 212 -4.31 19.46 1.74
C GLU A 212 -4.99 18.32 0.97
N LEU A 213 -5.96 17.64 1.58
CA LEU A 213 -6.72 16.59 0.92
C LEU A 213 -7.44 17.12 -0.33
N ARG A 214 -8.08 18.28 -0.24
CA ARG A 214 -8.73 18.92 -1.38
C ARG A 214 -7.76 19.21 -2.51
N ARG A 215 -6.63 19.84 -2.22
CA ARG A 215 -5.58 20.16 -3.21
C ARG A 215 -5.04 18.90 -3.89
N SER A 216 -4.79 17.86 -3.09
CA SER A 216 -4.34 16.56 -3.59
C SER A 216 -5.38 15.94 -4.53
N ALA A 217 -6.65 15.89 -4.11
CA ALA A 217 -7.73 15.30 -4.90
C ALA A 217 -7.95 16.05 -6.22
N GLU A 218 -7.92 17.37 -6.22
CA GLU A 218 -8.03 18.20 -7.43
C GLU A 218 -6.88 17.93 -8.41
N ALA A 219 -5.66 17.78 -7.91
CA ALA A 219 -4.50 17.49 -8.75
C ALA A 219 -4.59 16.09 -9.37
N VAL A 220 -4.92 15.07 -8.58
CA VAL A 220 -5.07 13.68 -9.06
C VAL A 220 -6.25 13.57 -10.04
N ALA A 221 -7.40 14.17 -9.72
CA ALA A 221 -8.59 14.16 -10.57
C ALA A 221 -8.32 14.83 -11.92
N ARG A 222 -7.67 16.00 -11.92
CA ARG A 222 -7.25 16.72 -13.14
C ARG A 222 -6.29 15.87 -13.99
N TYR A 223 -5.30 15.27 -13.35
CA TYR A 223 -4.31 14.43 -14.03
C TYR A 223 -4.94 13.20 -14.70
N ARG A 224 -5.92 12.56 -14.02
CA ARG A 224 -6.62 11.38 -14.53
C ARG A 224 -7.84 11.70 -15.39
N GLY A 225 -8.21 12.97 -15.58
CA GLY A 225 -9.40 13.37 -16.32
C GLY A 225 -10.72 12.93 -15.66
N VAL A 226 -10.74 12.81 -14.33
CA VAL A 226 -11.91 12.41 -13.53
C VAL A 226 -12.57 13.66 -12.95
N ALA A 227 -13.91 13.73 -13.03
CA ALA A 227 -14.64 14.79 -12.35
C ALA A 227 -14.59 14.57 -10.83
N LEU A 228 -14.23 15.63 -10.09
CA LEU A 228 -14.26 15.59 -8.64
C LEU A 228 -15.67 15.93 -8.16
N GLU A 229 -16.38 14.92 -7.67
CA GLU A 229 -17.78 15.01 -7.23
C GLU A 229 -17.99 14.23 -5.92
N PRO A 230 -19.10 14.44 -5.19
CA PRO A 230 -19.40 13.67 -3.98
C PRO A 230 -19.47 12.18 -4.23
N VAL A 231 -18.78 11.42 -3.39
CA VAL A 231 -18.67 9.95 -3.50
C VAL A 231 -20.00 9.26 -3.21
N GLY A 232 -20.77 9.74 -2.23
CA GLY A 232 -22.03 9.13 -1.82
C GLY A 232 -23.05 9.04 -2.94
N PRO A 233 -23.44 10.17 -3.61
CA PRO A 233 -24.33 10.15 -4.76
C PRO A 233 -23.79 9.35 -5.94
N HIS A 234 -22.48 9.42 -6.21
CA HIS A 234 -21.83 8.71 -7.30
C HIS A 234 -21.94 7.19 -7.18
N LEU A 235 -21.91 6.67 -5.95
CA LEU A 235 -21.99 5.23 -5.67
C LEU A 235 -23.37 4.73 -5.26
N LYS A 236 -24.42 5.51 -5.53
CA LYS A 236 -25.80 5.10 -5.20
C LYS A 236 -26.14 3.74 -5.83
N GLY A 237 -26.59 2.81 -5.00
CA GLY A 237 -26.97 1.46 -5.41
C GLY A 237 -25.81 0.46 -5.47
N TYR A 238 -24.61 0.82 -5.03
CA TYR A 238 -23.46 -0.08 -5.03
C TYR A 238 -23.70 -1.31 -4.15
N GLY A 239 -24.35 -1.18 -2.99
CA GLY A 239 -24.73 -2.30 -2.14
C GLY A 239 -25.62 -3.30 -2.86
N THR A 240 -26.55 -2.85 -3.70
CA THR A 240 -27.44 -3.73 -4.48
C THR A 240 -26.66 -4.73 -5.34
N VAL A 241 -25.56 -4.28 -5.99
CA VAL A 241 -24.78 -5.13 -6.91
C VAL A 241 -23.54 -5.76 -6.24
N GLY A 242 -23.00 -5.12 -5.22
CA GLY A 242 -21.70 -5.47 -4.61
C GLY A 242 -21.79 -6.29 -3.32
N GLN A 243 -22.89 -6.24 -2.58
CA GLN A 243 -23.02 -6.78 -1.24
C GLN A 243 -22.57 -8.25 -1.06
N PRO A 244 -22.96 -9.22 -1.90
CA PRO A 244 -22.53 -10.60 -1.69
C PRO A 244 -21.02 -10.77 -1.80
N LYS A 245 -20.40 -10.09 -2.74
CA LYS A 245 -18.95 -10.12 -2.96
C LYS A 245 -18.22 -9.38 -1.84
N TRP A 246 -18.72 -8.22 -1.40
CA TRP A 246 -18.22 -7.48 -0.24
C TRP A 246 -18.20 -8.35 1.02
N ALA A 247 -19.33 -8.99 1.36
CA ALA A 247 -19.43 -9.85 2.52
C ALA A 247 -18.46 -11.04 2.46
N ALA A 248 -18.29 -11.64 1.29
CA ALA A 248 -17.34 -12.73 1.08
C ALA A 248 -15.89 -12.27 1.23
N TRP A 249 -15.54 -11.14 0.63
CA TRP A 249 -14.20 -10.55 0.73
C TRP A 249 -13.87 -10.14 2.18
N ARG A 250 -14.81 -9.49 2.87
CA ARG A 250 -14.67 -9.04 4.25
C ARG A 250 -14.33 -10.20 5.20
N ARG A 251 -15.04 -11.35 5.06
CA ARG A 251 -14.73 -12.58 5.81
C ARG A 251 -13.39 -13.17 5.44
N LYS A 252 -13.08 -13.24 4.14
CA LYS A 252 -11.81 -13.79 3.65
C LYS A 252 -10.59 -13.02 4.18
N GLU A 253 -10.69 -11.70 4.27
CA GLU A 253 -9.61 -10.83 4.72
C GLU A 253 -9.66 -10.58 6.25
N HIS A 254 -10.60 -11.18 6.97
CA HIS A 254 -10.81 -11.04 8.43
C HIS A 254 -10.96 -9.57 8.87
N LEU A 255 -11.80 -8.81 8.16
CA LEU A 255 -12.02 -7.39 8.37
C LEU A 255 -13.34 -7.06 9.09
N GLU A 256 -13.99 -8.06 9.69
CA GLU A 256 -15.32 -7.92 10.30
C GLU A 256 -15.38 -6.86 11.42
N ASP A 257 -14.26 -6.62 12.09
CA ASP A 257 -14.20 -5.67 13.21
C ASP A 257 -13.77 -4.25 12.80
N ILE A 258 -13.32 -4.07 11.55
CA ILE A 258 -12.76 -2.79 11.10
C ILE A 258 -13.52 -2.13 9.96
N CYS A 259 -14.47 -2.83 9.35
CA CYS A 259 -15.31 -2.27 8.30
C CYS A 259 -16.77 -2.74 8.45
N GLU A 260 -17.67 -1.98 7.85
CA GLU A 260 -19.11 -2.19 7.98
C GLU A 260 -19.59 -3.51 7.37
N ALA A 261 -20.64 -4.10 7.93
CA ALA A 261 -21.23 -5.32 7.40
C ALA A 261 -21.91 -5.09 6.05
N GLN A 262 -22.60 -3.95 5.92
CA GLN A 262 -23.25 -3.55 4.69
C GLN A 262 -22.31 -2.66 3.86
N LEU A 263 -22.24 -2.91 2.55
CA LEU A 263 -21.41 -2.12 1.65
C LEU A 263 -21.89 -0.67 1.57
N ASP A 264 -23.20 -0.44 1.57
CA ASP A 264 -23.74 0.92 1.54
C ASP A 264 -23.39 1.70 2.82
N ASP A 265 -23.32 1.05 3.98
CA ASP A 265 -22.86 1.69 5.22
C ASP A 265 -21.37 2.04 5.14
N GLN A 266 -20.55 1.16 4.55
CA GLN A 266 -19.13 1.47 4.31
C GLN A 266 -18.97 2.64 3.35
N VAL A 267 -19.75 2.71 2.29
CA VAL A 267 -19.79 3.85 1.36
C VAL A 267 -20.22 5.13 2.08
N ALA A 268 -21.25 5.06 2.94
CA ALA A 268 -21.69 6.21 3.71
C ALA A 268 -20.60 6.74 4.65
N ARG A 269 -19.79 5.85 5.26
CA ARG A 269 -18.64 6.29 6.06
C ARG A 269 -17.57 6.99 5.23
N VAL A 270 -17.26 6.49 4.04
CA VAL A 270 -16.35 7.18 3.11
C VAL A 270 -16.91 8.54 2.74
N ALA A 271 -18.18 8.62 2.34
CA ALA A 271 -18.86 9.85 1.98
C ALA A 271 -18.86 10.88 3.13
N HIS A 272 -19.06 10.43 4.37
CA HIS A 272 -19.01 11.29 5.55
C HIS A 272 -17.69 12.08 5.67
N PHE A 273 -16.56 11.46 5.37
CA PHE A 273 -15.26 12.11 5.41
C PHE A 273 -14.93 12.90 4.14
N ILE A 274 -15.29 12.38 2.99
CA ILE A 274 -14.81 12.87 1.69
C ILE A 274 -15.74 13.91 1.07
N ASP A 275 -17.05 13.73 1.12
CA ASP A 275 -17.99 14.61 0.45
C ASP A 275 -17.93 16.07 0.92
N PRO A 276 -17.78 16.37 2.23
CA PRO A 276 -17.60 17.76 2.68
C PRO A 276 -16.35 18.41 2.08
N VAL A 277 -15.27 17.65 1.90
CA VAL A 277 -14.02 18.15 1.30
C VAL A 277 -14.21 18.40 -0.20
N PHE A 278 -14.92 17.51 -0.89
CA PHE A 278 -15.11 17.61 -2.35
C PHE A 278 -16.15 18.66 -2.76
N THR A 279 -17.08 19.00 -1.87
CA THR A 279 -18.13 20.03 -2.12
C THR A 279 -17.75 21.41 -1.62
N SER A 280 -16.76 21.55 -0.73
CA SER A 280 -16.35 22.86 -0.23
C SER A 280 -15.81 23.73 -1.36
N THR A 281 -16.34 24.94 -1.53
CA THR A 281 -15.75 25.93 -2.42
C THR A 281 -14.39 26.37 -1.85
N PRO A 282 -13.33 26.50 -2.66
CA PRO A 282 -12.07 27.06 -2.16
C PRO A 282 -12.36 28.40 -1.50
N LYS A 283 -11.99 28.57 -0.24
CA LYS A 283 -11.90 29.93 0.35
C LYS A 283 -10.67 30.58 -0.30
N GLU A 284 -10.91 31.64 -1.07
CA GLU A 284 -9.87 32.52 -1.61
C GLU A 284 -8.94 33.04 -0.49
#